data_3db8600a31e8af25951043adfb46fa95
#
_entry.id   3db8600a31e8af25951043adfb46fa95
#
_cell.length_a   1.000
_cell.length_b   1.000
_cell.length_c   1.000
_cell.angle_alpha   90.00
_cell.angle_beta   90.00
_cell.angle_gamma   90.00
#
_symmetry.space_group_name_H-M   'P 1'
#
loop_
_entity.id
_entity.type
_entity.pdbx_description
1 polymer ?
#
loop_
_entity_poly.entity_id
_entity_poly.type
_entity_poly.pdbx_seq_one_letter_code
_entity_poly.pdbx_strand_id
1 'polypeptide(L)'
;KYYIPNNAYLVVVGDVNTKEIKTVLKEKFGIWKKGKMPVNPEPKYTENVMLTEVDFIDVPSATQSTIIVTNNTRLKSSDEDYFAALLANQILGGGSEGYLFKNLRDDNAWTYGSYSRIGSSRYGVSRFTAEAKVRNMVTDSAVTEIVKEIQRVRTESVDPQRLKDVKATYLGNFIFSTERASTVASFALGQILNDLPDNYYETFIENINKVTAQDVKKAASKYFKIGNTRIIVVGRGSEVVENLEKVGFPINYFDKFANPIAKPIFNKPIPDGLTGFGVINNYLNAIGGRQNLESVNTLVMKADVTIPGAP
;
A
#
# COMPACT_ATOMS: atom_id res chain seq x y z
N LYS A 1 9.11 29.48 3.42
CA LYS A 1 9.19 29.11 4.86
C LYS A 1 10.09 27.89 5.08
N TYR A 2 10.00 26.83 4.26
CA TYR A 2 10.73 25.56 4.42
C TYR A 2 11.98 25.46 3.54
N TYR A 3 12.04 26.18 2.44
CA TYR A 3 13.16 26.21 1.49
C TYR A 3 14.23 27.19 1.95
N ILE A 4 15.04 26.75 2.90
CA ILE A 4 16.19 27.50 3.44
C ILE A 4 17.39 26.54 3.52
N PRO A 5 18.64 27.00 3.33
CA PRO A 5 19.80 26.11 3.22
C PRO A 5 20.06 25.32 4.49
N ASN A 6 19.74 25.87 5.65
CA ASN A 6 19.88 25.17 6.93
C ASN A 6 18.74 24.17 7.23
N ASN A 7 17.78 24.00 6.32
CA ASN A 7 16.73 22.95 6.34
C ASN A 7 16.80 22.08 5.09
N ALA A 8 17.95 22.03 4.42
CA ALA A 8 18.13 21.28 3.19
C ALA A 8 19.37 20.37 3.26
N TYR A 9 19.25 19.22 2.66
CA TYR A 9 20.36 18.31 2.41
C TYR A 9 20.58 18.20 0.91
N LEU A 10 21.83 18.26 0.48
CA LEU A 10 22.23 18.09 -0.91
C LEU A 10 23.22 16.93 -0.97
N VAL A 11 22.84 15.89 -1.69
CA VAL A 11 23.71 14.73 -1.93
C VAL A 11 24.08 14.72 -3.41
N VAL A 12 25.36 14.60 -3.70
CA VAL A 12 25.88 14.49 -5.07
C VAL A 12 26.60 13.17 -5.19
N VAL A 13 26.20 12.34 -6.14
CA VAL A 13 26.80 11.04 -6.45
C VAL A 13 27.01 10.94 -7.97
N GLY A 14 28.19 10.48 -8.36
CA GLY A 14 28.55 10.30 -9.77
C GLY A 14 30.07 10.38 -9.98
N ASP A 15 30.50 10.41 -11.22
CA ASP A 15 31.89 10.64 -11.58
C ASP A 15 32.23 12.14 -11.44
N VAL A 16 32.50 12.58 -10.21
CA VAL A 16 32.75 13.98 -9.86
C VAL A 16 33.97 14.12 -8.95
N ASN A 17 34.78 15.14 -9.23
CA ASN A 17 35.84 15.53 -8.32
C ASN A 17 35.25 16.30 -7.11
N THR A 18 35.49 15.78 -5.91
CA THR A 18 34.93 16.34 -4.66
C THR A 18 35.34 17.81 -4.43
N LYS A 19 36.57 18.22 -4.80
CA LYS A 19 37.03 19.61 -4.60
C LYS A 19 36.34 20.56 -5.59
N GLU A 20 36.26 20.14 -6.84
CA GLU A 20 35.65 20.94 -7.90
C GLU A 20 34.15 21.13 -7.66
N ILE A 21 33.42 20.03 -7.39
CA ILE A 21 31.98 20.10 -7.16
C ILE A 21 31.65 20.95 -5.91
N LYS A 22 32.43 20.85 -4.83
CA LYS A 22 32.27 21.74 -3.66
C LYS A 22 32.42 23.20 -4.00
N THR A 23 33.34 23.57 -4.90
CA THR A 23 33.53 24.93 -5.35
C THR A 23 32.32 25.42 -6.14
N VAL A 24 31.87 24.63 -7.09
CA VAL A 24 30.66 24.92 -7.89
C VAL A 24 29.41 25.09 -6.99
N LEU A 25 29.22 24.16 -6.05
CA LEU A 25 28.10 24.23 -5.11
C LEU A 25 28.13 25.48 -4.23
N LYS A 26 29.33 25.86 -3.72
CA LYS A 26 29.48 27.09 -2.96
C LYS A 26 29.16 28.33 -3.79
N GLU A 27 29.59 28.38 -5.04
CA GLU A 27 29.30 29.48 -5.96
C GLU A 27 27.79 29.58 -6.22
N LYS A 28 27.12 28.46 -6.55
CA LYS A 28 25.69 28.45 -6.92
C LYS A 28 24.75 28.64 -5.73
N PHE A 29 25.06 28.01 -4.59
CA PHE A 29 24.18 28.02 -3.41
C PHE A 29 24.67 28.91 -2.27
N GLY A 30 25.90 29.43 -2.32
CA GLY A 30 26.47 30.27 -1.25
C GLY A 30 25.73 31.57 -0.99
N ILE A 31 25.00 32.08 -2.00
CA ILE A 31 24.12 33.25 -1.88
C ILE A 31 22.80 32.96 -1.19
N TRP A 32 22.44 31.67 -1.02
CA TRP A 32 21.17 31.26 -0.42
C TRP A 32 21.19 31.53 1.09
N LYS A 33 20.41 32.53 1.50
CA LYS A 33 20.41 33.02 2.89
C LYS A 33 19.74 32.05 3.84
N LYS A 34 20.42 31.75 4.96
CA LYS A 34 19.86 31.00 6.07
C LYS A 34 18.60 31.70 6.62
N GLY A 35 17.63 30.90 7.04
CA GLY A 35 16.39 31.37 7.66
C GLY A 35 16.17 30.78 9.04
N LYS A 36 15.07 31.18 9.68
CA LYS A 36 14.63 30.58 10.92
C LYS A 36 14.17 29.15 10.65
N MET A 37 14.75 28.17 11.35
CA MET A 37 14.33 26.76 11.22
C MET A 37 12.83 26.62 11.51
N PRO A 38 12.07 25.97 10.63
CA PRO A 38 10.66 25.68 10.93
C PRO A 38 10.58 24.70 12.09
N VAL A 39 9.74 25.02 13.05
CA VAL A 39 9.35 24.05 14.08
C VAL A 39 8.23 23.21 13.47
N ASN A 40 8.54 21.96 13.17
CA ASN A 40 7.54 20.98 12.74
C ASN A 40 7.14 20.17 13.98
N PRO A 41 5.84 20.11 14.31
CA PRO A 41 5.39 19.20 15.35
C PRO A 41 5.72 17.76 14.92
N GLU A 42 6.17 16.95 15.87
CA GLU A 42 6.33 15.52 15.61
C GLU A 42 4.98 14.91 15.21
N PRO A 43 4.96 14.03 14.19
CA PRO A 43 3.74 13.34 13.80
C PRO A 43 3.19 12.55 14.98
N LYS A 44 1.91 12.75 15.29
CA LYS A 44 1.26 11.96 16.33
C LYS A 44 1.00 10.55 15.80
N TYR A 45 1.39 9.56 16.60
CA TYR A 45 0.99 8.18 16.33
C TYR A 45 -0.52 8.03 16.57
N THR A 46 -1.22 7.53 15.57
CA THR A 46 -2.62 7.17 15.70
C THR A 46 -2.70 5.71 16.13
N GLU A 47 -3.34 5.44 17.26
CA GLU A 47 -3.50 4.07 17.75
C GLU A 47 -4.36 3.25 16.77
N ASN A 48 -4.14 1.94 16.79
CA ASN A 48 -4.96 1.01 16.02
C ASN A 48 -6.36 0.92 16.63
N VAL A 49 -7.31 0.40 15.88
CA VAL A 49 -8.65 0.07 16.38
C VAL A 49 -8.57 -0.91 17.55
N MET A 50 -9.56 -0.89 18.42
CA MET A 50 -9.57 -1.77 19.60
C MET A 50 -9.76 -3.25 19.23
N LEU A 51 -10.59 -3.50 18.22
CA LEU A 51 -10.87 -4.82 17.65
C LEU A 51 -10.75 -4.75 16.14
N THR A 52 -10.41 -5.88 15.52
CA THR A 52 -10.41 -5.97 14.06
C THR A 52 -11.80 -5.73 13.51
N GLU A 53 -11.88 -4.85 12.52
CA GLU A 53 -13.11 -4.43 11.87
C GLU A 53 -12.94 -4.36 10.36
N VAL A 54 -14.03 -4.48 9.63
CA VAL A 54 -14.10 -4.25 8.20
C VAL A 54 -14.69 -2.88 7.93
N ASP A 55 -13.96 -2.05 7.18
CA ASP A 55 -14.45 -0.78 6.65
C ASP A 55 -14.84 -1.00 5.18
N PHE A 56 -16.15 -1.06 4.91
CA PHE A 56 -16.67 -1.37 3.58
C PHE A 56 -17.13 -0.13 2.84
N ILE A 57 -16.69 0.00 1.59
CA ILE A 57 -17.11 1.05 0.65
C ILE A 57 -17.78 0.39 -0.56
N ASP A 58 -19.07 0.71 -0.79
CA ASP A 58 -19.81 0.21 -1.94
C ASP A 58 -19.45 0.96 -3.21
N VAL A 59 -19.02 0.21 -4.22
CA VAL A 59 -18.84 0.68 -5.60
C VAL A 59 -19.62 -0.23 -6.53
N PRO A 60 -20.90 0.11 -6.85
CA PRO A 60 -21.81 -0.76 -7.60
C PRO A 60 -21.31 -1.21 -8.97
N SER A 61 -20.40 -0.44 -9.59
CA SER A 61 -19.80 -0.77 -10.88
C SER A 61 -18.49 -1.57 -10.78
N ALA A 62 -18.01 -1.86 -9.58
CA ALA A 62 -16.77 -2.59 -9.40
C ALA A 62 -16.88 -4.04 -9.89
N THR A 63 -15.97 -4.45 -10.76
CA THR A 63 -15.84 -5.83 -11.25
C THR A 63 -14.99 -6.70 -10.34
N GLN A 64 -14.18 -6.06 -9.49
CA GLN A 64 -13.31 -6.69 -8.51
C GLN A 64 -13.38 -5.93 -7.19
N SER A 65 -13.18 -6.65 -6.10
CA SER A 65 -12.95 -6.05 -4.78
C SER A 65 -11.48 -5.74 -4.58
N THR A 66 -11.19 -4.57 -4.01
CA THR A 66 -9.88 -4.25 -3.44
C THR A 66 -9.94 -4.52 -1.94
N ILE A 67 -9.02 -5.33 -1.44
CA ILE A 67 -8.88 -5.67 -0.02
C ILE A 67 -7.55 -5.11 0.47
N ILE A 68 -7.57 -4.40 1.60
CA ILE A 68 -6.36 -3.92 2.28
C ILE A 68 -6.49 -4.22 3.77
N VAL A 69 -5.69 -5.15 4.26
CA VAL A 69 -5.53 -5.40 5.70
C VAL A 69 -4.39 -4.52 6.20
N THR A 70 -4.65 -3.65 7.16
CA THR A 70 -3.68 -2.63 7.56
C THR A 70 -3.72 -2.31 9.05
N ASN A 71 -2.54 -2.03 9.61
CA ASN A 71 -2.40 -1.46 10.94
C ASN A 71 -1.23 -0.47 11.00
N ASN A 72 -1.31 0.47 11.93
CA ASN A 72 -0.21 1.38 12.23
C ASN A 72 0.89 0.65 13.01
N THR A 73 2.14 1.01 12.74
CA THR A 73 3.32 0.45 13.40
C THR A 73 4.23 1.56 13.92
N ARG A 74 5.08 1.23 14.89
CA ARG A 74 6.11 2.14 15.43
C ARG A 74 7.52 1.77 14.97
N LEU A 75 7.64 1.12 13.81
CA LEU A 75 8.91 0.65 13.30
C LEU A 75 9.79 1.82 12.84
N LYS A 76 11.03 1.84 13.33
CA LYS A 76 12.12 2.72 12.88
C LYS A 76 13.21 1.90 12.21
N SER A 77 13.93 2.50 11.27
CA SER A 77 15.07 1.81 10.62
C SER A 77 16.26 1.59 11.58
N SER A 78 16.28 2.28 12.73
CA SER A 78 17.25 2.11 13.80
C SER A 78 16.87 1.05 14.84
N ASP A 79 15.68 0.45 14.76
CA ASP A 79 15.25 -0.57 15.71
C ASP A 79 16.02 -1.88 15.50
N GLU A 80 16.35 -2.58 16.58
CA GLU A 80 17.10 -3.85 16.56
C GLU A 80 16.41 -4.93 15.73
N ASP A 81 15.07 -4.93 15.73
CA ASP A 81 14.25 -5.90 15.01
C ASP A 81 13.84 -5.43 13.59
N TYR A 82 14.41 -4.32 13.11
CA TYR A 82 14.11 -3.77 11.79
C TYR A 82 14.34 -4.79 10.67
N PHE A 83 15.53 -5.43 10.64
CA PHE A 83 15.86 -6.41 9.62
C PHE A 83 14.98 -7.65 9.69
N ALA A 84 14.61 -8.07 10.89
CA ALA A 84 13.66 -9.18 11.09
C ALA A 84 12.26 -8.83 10.56
N ALA A 85 11.80 -7.60 10.77
CA ALA A 85 10.52 -7.11 10.24
C ALA A 85 10.52 -7.06 8.70
N LEU A 86 11.63 -6.64 8.08
CA LEU A 86 11.77 -6.67 6.62
C LEU A 86 11.71 -8.09 6.06
N LEU A 87 12.41 -9.04 6.67
CA LEU A 87 12.38 -10.44 6.23
C LEU A 87 11.03 -11.10 6.50
N ALA A 88 10.36 -10.78 7.61
CA ALA A 88 8.99 -11.23 7.88
C ALA A 88 8.02 -10.75 6.78
N ASN A 89 8.13 -9.49 6.37
CA ASN A 89 7.34 -8.96 5.27
C ASN A 89 7.68 -9.62 3.93
N GLN A 90 8.96 -9.88 3.65
CA GLN A 90 9.38 -10.56 2.43
C GLN A 90 8.81 -11.99 2.35
N ILE A 91 8.76 -12.72 3.48
CA ILE A 91 8.16 -14.05 3.59
C ILE A 91 6.64 -13.98 3.38
N LEU A 92 5.97 -13.01 3.97
CA LEU A 92 4.52 -12.88 3.88
C LEU A 92 4.06 -12.50 2.45
N GLY A 93 4.61 -11.43 1.90
CA GLY A 93 4.11 -10.90 0.61
C GLY A 93 5.06 -9.92 -0.07
N GLY A 94 6.37 -10.05 0.14
CA GLY A 94 7.38 -9.18 -0.48
C GLY A 94 7.65 -9.47 -1.97
N GLY A 95 7.00 -10.47 -2.57
CA GLY A 95 7.17 -10.84 -3.97
C GLY A 95 6.36 -12.07 -4.33
N SER A 96 6.57 -12.62 -5.54
CA SER A 96 5.87 -13.80 -6.05
C SER A 96 6.09 -15.08 -5.23
N GLU A 97 7.17 -15.14 -4.47
CA GLU A 97 7.46 -16.24 -3.56
C GLU A 97 6.80 -16.05 -2.18
N GLY A 98 6.12 -14.93 -1.92
CA GLY A 98 5.44 -14.67 -0.65
C GLY A 98 4.24 -15.60 -0.41
N TYR A 99 3.91 -15.84 0.86
CA TYR A 99 2.77 -16.66 1.23
C TYR A 99 1.45 -16.15 0.63
N LEU A 100 1.24 -14.83 0.65
CA LEU A 100 0.04 -14.21 0.08
C LEU A 100 -0.09 -14.46 -1.42
N PHE A 101 1.01 -14.33 -2.16
CA PHE A 101 0.99 -14.55 -3.60
C PHE A 101 0.71 -16.02 -3.92
N LYS A 102 1.41 -16.95 -3.27
CA LYS A 102 1.22 -18.40 -3.47
C LYS A 102 -0.21 -18.81 -3.15
N ASN A 103 -0.72 -18.40 -1.98
CA ASN A 103 -2.08 -18.78 -1.57
C ASN A 103 -3.14 -18.18 -2.51
N LEU A 104 -3.17 -16.83 -2.68
CA LEU A 104 -4.30 -16.21 -3.36
C LEU A 104 -4.23 -16.31 -4.89
N ARG A 105 -3.01 -16.38 -5.47
CA ARG A 105 -2.84 -16.48 -6.92
C ARG A 105 -2.61 -17.91 -7.39
N ASP A 106 -1.57 -18.59 -6.86
CA ASP A 106 -1.15 -19.86 -7.43
C ASP A 106 -2.08 -20.99 -7.03
N ASP A 107 -2.48 -21.06 -5.74
CA ASP A 107 -3.32 -22.13 -5.21
C ASP A 107 -4.81 -21.87 -5.50
N ASN A 108 -5.28 -20.64 -5.36
CA ASN A 108 -6.71 -20.30 -5.45
C ASN A 108 -7.12 -19.57 -6.75
N ALA A 109 -6.20 -19.02 -7.52
CA ALA A 109 -6.47 -18.26 -8.74
C ALA A 109 -7.51 -17.11 -8.58
N TRP A 110 -7.53 -16.44 -7.43
CA TRP A 110 -8.48 -15.37 -7.12
C TRP A 110 -8.01 -13.99 -7.56
N THR A 111 -6.70 -13.82 -7.73
CA THR A 111 -6.04 -12.55 -8.01
C THR A 111 -4.89 -12.72 -9.02
N TYR A 112 -4.43 -11.64 -9.62
CA TYR A 112 -3.16 -11.58 -10.34
C TYR A 112 -1.94 -11.46 -9.41
N GLY A 113 -2.15 -11.09 -8.16
CA GLY A 113 -1.11 -11.00 -7.14
C GLY A 113 -1.65 -10.43 -5.83
N SER A 114 -1.04 -10.86 -4.73
CA SER A 114 -1.28 -10.34 -3.38
C SER A 114 0.06 -10.10 -2.70
N TYR A 115 0.22 -8.93 -2.12
CA TYR A 115 1.50 -8.47 -1.60
C TYR A 115 1.34 -7.82 -0.24
N SER A 116 2.45 -7.74 0.51
CA SER A 116 2.50 -6.97 1.74
C SER A 116 3.66 -5.98 1.75
N ARG A 117 3.52 -4.95 2.57
CA ARG A 117 4.54 -3.93 2.79
C ARG A 117 4.56 -3.54 4.26
N ILE A 118 5.76 -3.34 4.77
CA ILE A 118 5.98 -2.72 6.07
C ILE A 118 6.78 -1.44 5.89
N GLY A 119 6.24 -0.33 6.36
CA GLY A 119 6.92 0.95 6.37
C GLY A 119 7.75 1.14 7.64
N SER A 120 8.75 2.00 7.55
CA SER A 120 9.48 2.53 8.70
C SER A 120 9.56 4.05 8.62
N SER A 121 9.70 4.70 9.76
CA SER A 121 9.79 6.16 9.85
C SER A 121 10.64 6.53 11.05
N ARG A 122 11.49 7.56 10.90
CA ARG A 122 12.30 8.11 12.02
C ARG A 122 11.45 8.50 13.24
N TYR A 123 10.19 8.85 13.01
CA TYR A 123 9.25 9.25 14.08
C TYR A 123 8.47 8.08 14.67
N GLY A 124 8.69 6.84 14.20
CA GLY A 124 7.90 5.68 14.62
C GLY A 124 6.41 5.82 14.24
N VAL A 125 6.11 6.47 13.13
CA VAL A 125 4.76 6.57 12.56
C VAL A 125 4.80 5.98 11.16
N SER A 126 4.42 4.72 11.05
CA SER A 126 4.41 3.96 9.80
C SER A 126 3.25 2.96 9.81
N ARG A 127 3.14 2.16 8.78
CA ARG A 127 2.08 1.15 8.69
C ARG A 127 2.56 -0.15 8.07
N PHE A 128 1.85 -1.20 8.40
CA PHE A 128 1.85 -2.46 7.68
C PHE A 128 0.60 -2.52 6.80
N THR A 129 0.73 -3.06 5.58
CA THR A 129 -0.39 -3.36 4.68
C THR A 129 -0.20 -4.71 4.03
N ALA A 130 -1.31 -5.47 3.87
CA ALA A 130 -1.39 -6.62 3.00
C ALA A 130 -2.58 -6.40 2.06
N GLU A 131 -2.38 -6.55 0.75
CA GLU A 131 -3.37 -6.14 -0.24
C GLU A 131 -3.60 -7.19 -1.32
N ALA A 132 -4.84 -7.27 -1.82
CA ALA A 132 -5.22 -8.05 -2.97
C ALA A 132 -6.36 -7.38 -3.75
N LYS A 133 -6.41 -7.63 -5.06
CA LYS A 133 -7.59 -7.36 -5.89
C LYS A 133 -8.15 -8.69 -6.35
N VAL A 134 -9.39 -8.98 -5.98
CA VAL A 134 -10.03 -10.27 -6.22
C VAL A 134 -11.39 -10.11 -6.89
N ARG A 135 -11.92 -11.17 -7.51
CA ARG A 135 -13.31 -11.17 -7.96
C ARG A 135 -14.22 -10.94 -6.75
N ASN A 136 -15.31 -10.17 -6.92
CA ASN A 136 -16.25 -9.85 -5.83
C ASN A 136 -16.74 -11.10 -5.08
N MET A 137 -17.07 -12.16 -5.80
CA MET A 137 -17.63 -13.41 -5.24
C MET A 137 -16.69 -14.19 -4.30
N VAL A 138 -15.39 -13.87 -4.26
CA VAL A 138 -14.40 -14.54 -3.40
C VAL A 138 -13.76 -13.60 -2.39
N THR A 139 -14.40 -12.44 -2.14
CA THR A 139 -13.87 -11.40 -1.25
C THR A 139 -13.76 -11.89 0.20
N ASP A 140 -14.78 -12.55 0.71
CA ASP A 140 -14.84 -13.16 2.04
C ASP A 140 -13.73 -14.19 2.25
N SER A 141 -13.57 -15.09 1.30
CA SER A 141 -12.54 -16.12 1.29
C SER A 141 -11.15 -15.50 1.23
N ALA A 142 -10.96 -14.49 0.38
CA ALA A 142 -9.68 -13.80 0.27
C ALA A 142 -9.32 -13.02 1.56
N VAL A 143 -10.28 -12.38 2.22
CA VAL A 143 -10.08 -11.76 3.54
C VAL A 143 -9.62 -12.80 4.56
N THR A 144 -10.31 -13.94 4.60
CA THR A 144 -9.98 -15.05 5.52
C THR A 144 -8.57 -15.56 5.28
N GLU A 145 -8.19 -15.83 4.03
CA GLU A 145 -6.87 -16.34 3.70
C GLU A 145 -5.75 -15.32 3.93
N ILE A 146 -5.98 -14.02 3.67
CA ILE A 146 -5.00 -12.97 4.01
C ILE A 146 -4.74 -12.96 5.52
N VAL A 147 -5.79 -12.98 6.33
CA VAL A 147 -5.65 -13.00 7.80
C VAL A 147 -4.95 -14.28 8.28
N LYS A 148 -5.23 -15.41 7.67
CA LYS A 148 -4.60 -16.70 7.96
C LYS A 148 -3.10 -16.71 7.65
N GLU A 149 -2.68 -16.17 6.50
CA GLU A 149 -1.25 -16.07 6.17
C GLU A 149 -0.51 -15.06 7.07
N ILE A 150 -1.16 -13.96 7.46
CA ILE A 150 -0.61 -13.06 8.48
C ILE A 150 -0.46 -13.81 9.81
N GLN A 151 -1.46 -14.57 10.23
CA GLN A 151 -1.39 -15.39 11.46
C GLN A 151 -0.29 -16.44 11.36
N ARG A 152 -0.13 -17.10 10.24
CA ARG A 152 0.89 -18.10 9.99
C ARG A 152 2.29 -17.55 10.26
N VAL A 153 2.69 -16.44 9.65
CA VAL A 153 4.02 -15.85 9.83
C VAL A 153 4.25 -15.37 11.26
N ARG A 154 3.19 -15.04 12.01
CA ARG A 154 3.25 -14.63 13.42
C ARG A 154 3.43 -15.79 14.40
N THR A 155 2.93 -16.97 14.08
CA THR A 155 2.84 -18.10 15.03
C THR A 155 3.68 -19.30 14.65
N GLU A 156 3.91 -19.51 13.36
CA GLU A 156 4.71 -20.63 12.89
C GLU A 156 6.19 -20.22 12.73
N SER A 157 7.09 -21.18 12.87
CA SER A 157 8.48 -20.98 12.55
C SER A 157 8.66 -21.11 11.03
N VAL A 158 9.30 -20.13 10.41
CA VAL A 158 9.63 -20.22 8.98
C VAL A 158 10.60 -21.40 8.75
N ASP A 159 10.38 -22.12 7.67
CA ASP A 159 11.29 -23.17 7.24
C ASP A 159 12.72 -22.65 7.02
N PRO A 160 13.77 -23.32 7.52
CA PRO A 160 15.15 -22.85 7.42
C PRO A 160 15.63 -22.63 5.99
N GLN A 161 15.25 -23.49 5.04
CA GLN A 161 15.62 -23.31 3.63
C GLN A 161 14.93 -22.10 3.04
N ARG A 162 13.63 -21.93 3.33
CA ARG A 162 12.89 -20.74 2.90
C ARG A 162 13.49 -19.44 3.44
N LEU A 163 13.88 -19.41 4.73
CA LEU A 163 14.54 -18.23 5.30
C LEU A 163 15.85 -17.93 4.59
N LYS A 164 16.64 -18.96 4.25
CA LYS A 164 17.89 -18.83 3.49
C LYS A 164 17.64 -18.23 2.10
N ASP A 165 16.62 -18.74 1.38
CA ASP A 165 16.27 -18.28 0.03
C ASP A 165 15.77 -16.83 0.03
N VAL A 166 14.94 -16.48 1.01
CA VAL A 166 14.45 -15.12 1.22
C VAL A 166 15.59 -14.15 1.50
N LYS A 167 16.54 -14.52 2.38
CA LYS A 167 17.74 -13.71 2.63
C LYS A 167 18.56 -13.51 1.37
N ALA A 168 18.81 -14.58 0.60
CA ALA A 168 19.58 -14.52 -0.64
C ALA A 168 18.91 -13.60 -1.67
N THR A 169 17.60 -13.71 -1.85
CA THR A 169 16.83 -12.84 -2.75
C THR A 169 16.87 -11.37 -2.28
N TYR A 170 16.70 -11.14 -0.99
CA TYR A 170 16.72 -9.78 -0.43
C TYR A 170 18.10 -9.12 -0.57
N LEU A 171 19.18 -9.86 -0.28
CA LEU A 171 20.55 -9.39 -0.45
C LEU A 171 20.91 -9.18 -1.92
N GLY A 172 20.48 -10.07 -2.82
CA GLY A 172 20.65 -9.89 -4.25
C GLY A 172 20.04 -8.58 -4.74
N ASN A 173 18.79 -8.31 -4.38
CA ASN A 173 18.10 -7.06 -4.71
C ASN A 173 18.79 -5.83 -4.11
N PHE A 174 19.31 -5.94 -2.88
CA PHE A 174 20.08 -4.87 -2.25
C PHE A 174 21.34 -4.56 -3.04
N ILE A 175 22.15 -5.57 -3.37
CA ILE A 175 23.40 -5.42 -4.14
C ILE A 175 23.10 -4.79 -5.51
N PHE A 176 22.15 -5.33 -6.28
CA PHE A 176 21.76 -4.75 -7.57
C PHE A 176 21.28 -3.29 -7.46
N SER A 177 20.61 -2.95 -6.35
CA SER A 177 20.16 -1.57 -6.14
C SER A 177 21.32 -0.59 -5.99
N THR A 178 22.47 -1.02 -5.45
CA THR A 178 23.67 -0.18 -5.23
C THR A 178 24.40 0.22 -6.51
N GLU A 179 24.14 -0.46 -7.64
CA GLU A 179 24.68 -0.08 -8.95
C GLU A 179 24.15 1.27 -9.43
N ARG A 180 23.02 1.71 -8.88
CA ARG A 180 22.39 2.99 -9.25
C ARG A 180 22.92 4.12 -8.35
N ALA A 181 23.53 5.13 -8.96
CA ALA A 181 23.98 6.31 -8.25
C ALA A 181 22.87 6.98 -7.39
N SER A 182 21.64 7.00 -7.89
CA SER A 182 20.47 7.52 -7.14
C SER A 182 20.18 6.71 -5.87
N THR A 183 20.40 5.41 -5.87
CA THR A 183 20.23 4.56 -4.67
C THR A 183 21.29 4.89 -3.62
N VAL A 184 22.55 5.02 -4.04
CA VAL A 184 23.65 5.41 -3.14
C VAL A 184 23.38 6.80 -2.51
N ALA A 185 22.92 7.75 -3.32
CA ALA A 185 22.50 9.06 -2.82
C ALA A 185 21.36 8.95 -1.79
N SER A 186 20.37 8.09 -2.06
CA SER A 186 19.23 7.85 -1.16
C SER A 186 19.68 7.19 0.15
N PHE A 187 20.65 6.28 0.10
CA PHE A 187 21.21 5.66 1.30
C PHE A 187 21.94 6.69 2.17
N ALA A 188 22.82 7.51 1.58
CA ALA A 188 23.52 8.58 2.30
C ALA A 188 22.53 9.57 2.94
N LEU A 189 21.47 9.96 2.21
CA LEU A 189 20.43 10.81 2.75
C LEU A 189 19.61 10.12 3.83
N GLY A 190 19.24 8.87 3.61
CA GLY A 190 18.48 8.04 4.55
C GLY A 190 19.21 7.85 5.88
N GLN A 191 20.54 7.66 5.83
CA GLN A 191 21.40 7.55 7.01
C GLN A 191 21.32 8.81 7.89
N ILE A 192 21.46 9.98 7.27
CA ILE A 192 21.37 11.27 7.97
C ILE A 192 19.95 11.52 8.50
N LEU A 193 18.93 11.30 7.66
CA LEU A 193 17.54 11.61 8.01
C LEU A 193 16.97 10.70 9.10
N ASN A 194 17.42 9.45 9.17
CA ASN A 194 16.97 8.47 10.17
C ASN A 194 17.93 8.30 11.34
N ASP A 195 18.97 9.13 11.41
CA ASP A 195 19.97 9.09 12.48
C ASP A 195 20.59 7.69 12.66
N LEU A 196 20.99 7.08 11.53
CA LEU A 196 21.56 5.74 11.51
C LEU A 196 23.09 5.81 11.73
N PRO A 197 23.69 4.75 12.28
CA PRO A 197 25.15 4.66 12.44
C PRO A 197 25.90 4.84 11.11
N ASP A 198 27.12 5.37 11.17
CA ASP A 198 27.96 5.63 9.99
C ASP A 198 28.23 4.36 9.17
N ASN A 199 28.35 3.21 9.84
CA ASN A 199 28.58 1.90 9.22
C ASN A 199 27.29 1.11 8.89
N TYR A 200 26.12 1.75 8.92
CA TYR A 200 24.83 1.05 8.78
C TYR A 200 24.74 0.22 7.50
N TYR A 201 25.10 0.79 6.36
CA TYR A 201 25.06 0.07 5.09
C TYR A 201 26.24 -0.88 4.89
N GLU A 202 27.38 -0.65 5.54
CA GLU A 202 28.52 -1.59 5.55
C GLU A 202 28.16 -2.89 6.28
N THR A 203 27.40 -2.80 7.36
CA THR A 203 26.97 -3.96 8.17
C THR A 203 25.63 -4.55 7.71
N PHE A 204 25.01 -3.99 6.68
CA PHE A 204 23.66 -4.37 6.22
C PHE A 204 23.54 -5.87 5.90
N ILE A 205 24.48 -6.40 5.11
CA ILE A 205 24.53 -7.81 4.72
C ILE A 205 24.69 -8.72 5.95
N GLU A 206 25.57 -8.34 6.88
CA GLU A 206 25.80 -9.07 8.10
C GLU A 206 24.53 -9.10 8.97
N ASN A 207 23.86 -7.97 9.13
CA ASN A 207 22.64 -7.85 9.93
C ASN A 207 21.49 -8.67 9.35
N ILE A 208 21.31 -8.69 8.03
CA ILE A 208 20.35 -9.60 7.38
C ILE A 208 20.68 -11.07 7.66
N ASN A 209 21.96 -11.45 7.57
CA ASN A 209 22.40 -12.83 7.78
C ASN A 209 22.24 -13.30 9.23
N LYS A 210 22.35 -12.41 10.21
CA LYS A 210 22.14 -12.73 11.64
C LYS A 210 20.69 -13.03 12.01
N VAL A 211 19.70 -12.57 11.25
CA VAL A 211 18.28 -12.78 11.57
C VAL A 211 17.96 -14.26 11.60
N THR A 212 17.35 -14.72 12.68
CA THR A 212 16.88 -16.10 12.86
C THR A 212 15.38 -16.26 12.54
N ALA A 213 14.92 -17.48 12.39
CA ALA A 213 13.47 -17.77 12.23
C ALA A 213 12.66 -17.28 13.45
N GLN A 214 13.25 -17.32 14.64
CA GLN A 214 12.63 -16.80 15.86
C GLN A 214 12.49 -15.29 15.85
N ASP A 215 13.48 -14.58 15.30
CA ASP A 215 13.43 -13.11 15.16
C ASP A 215 12.36 -12.69 14.17
N VAL A 216 12.25 -13.41 13.04
CA VAL A 216 11.17 -13.21 12.05
C VAL A 216 9.81 -13.36 12.71
N LYS A 217 9.58 -14.44 13.48
CA LYS A 217 8.33 -14.71 14.18
C LYS A 217 8.01 -13.60 15.21
N LYS A 218 9.00 -13.19 16.01
CA LYS A 218 8.84 -12.10 16.99
C LYS A 218 8.47 -10.78 16.31
N ALA A 219 9.19 -10.42 15.25
CA ALA A 219 8.92 -9.20 14.50
C ALA A 219 7.53 -9.22 13.85
N ALA A 220 7.14 -10.34 13.22
CA ALA A 220 5.79 -10.50 12.67
C ALA A 220 4.72 -10.34 13.76
N SER A 221 4.88 -10.96 14.92
CA SER A 221 3.94 -10.82 16.04
C SER A 221 3.83 -9.39 16.57
N LYS A 222 4.95 -8.65 16.55
CA LYS A 222 5.01 -7.26 17.01
C LYS A 222 4.34 -6.30 16.03
N TYR A 223 4.57 -6.46 14.73
CA TYR A 223 4.23 -5.45 13.72
C TYR A 223 3.01 -5.80 12.85
N PHE A 224 2.70 -7.06 12.60
CA PHE A 224 1.55 -7.47 11.79
C PHE A 224 0.40 -7.83 12.72
N LYS A 225 -0.50 -6.90 12.94
CA LYS A 225 -1.62 -7.08 13.88
C LYS A 225 -2.76 -7.82 13.20
N ILE A 226 -3.49 -8.63 13.98
CA ILE A 226 -4.73 -9.31 13.53
C ILE A 226 -5.88 -9.15 14.52
N GLY A 227 -5.61 -8.77 15.76
CA GLY A 227 -6.66 -8.55 16.76
C GLY A 227 -7.16 -7.11 16.82
N ASN A 228 -6.42 -6.18 16.22
CA ASN A 228 -6.71 -4.75 16.24
C ASN A 228 -6.23 -4.09 14.92
N THR A 229 -6.68 -4.66 13.81
CA THR A 229 -6.36 -4.22 12.45
C THR A 229 -7.61 -3.76 11.71
N ARG A 230 -7.45 -2.96 10.68
CA ARG A 230 -8.51 -2.60 9.74
C ARG A 230 -8.43 -3.42 8.49
N ILE A 231 -9.58 -3.88 8.03
CA ILE A 231 -9.76 -4.57 6.76
C ILE A 231 -10.61 -3.67 5.88
N ILE A 232 -9.97 -2.92 5.00
CA ILE A 232 -10.67 -2.04 4.07
C ILE A 232 -11.07 -2.87 2.87
N VAL A 233 -12.36 -2.88 2.55
CA VAL A 233 -12.92 -3.58 1.39
C VAL A 233 -13.68 -2.59 0.53
N VAL A 234 -13.24 -2.46 -0.73
CA VAL A 234 -13.94 -1.65 -1.74
C VAL A 234 -14.40 -2.59 -2.84
N GLY A 235 -15.72 -2.72 -3.03
CA GLY A 235 -16.27 -3.67 -4.00
C GLY A 235 -17.76 -3.47 -4.23
N ARG A 236 -18.36 -4.35 -5.02
CA ARG A 236 -19.80 -4.34 -5.29
C ARG A 236 -20.57 -4.96 -4.12
N GLY A 237 -21.23 -4.13 -3.31
CA GLY A 237 -21.90 -4.56 -2.08
C GLY A 237 -22.93 -5.67 -2.29
N SER A 238 -23.68 -5.63 -3.39
CA SER A 238 -24.67 -6.67 -3.72
C SER A 238 -24.08 -8.08 -3.95
N GLU A 239 -22.79 -8.18 -4.25
CA GLU A 239 -22.09 -9.45 -4.45
C GLU A 239 -21.21 -9.85 -3.26
N VAL A 240 -20.81 -8.86 -2.45
CA VAL A 240 -19.75 -9.02 -1.43
C VAL A 240 -20.30 -9.15 -0.02
N VAL A 241 -21.26 -8.28 0.37
CA VAL A 241 -21.54 -8.03 1.79
C VAL A 241 -22.15 -9.24 2.49
N GLU A 242 -23.07 -9.97 1.84
CA GLU A 242 -23.74 -11.12 2.44
C GLU A 242 -22.74 -12.21 2.91
N ASN A 243 -21.72 -12.48 2.12
CA ASN A 243 -20.68 -13.46 2.49
C ASN A 243 -19.63 -12.85 3.43
N LEU A 244 -19.30 -11.57 3.25
CA LEU A 244 -18.35 -10.87 4.10
C LEU A 244 -18.84 -10.79 5.56
N GLU A 245 -20.15 -10.66 5.80
CA GLU A 245 -20.75 -10.71 7.15
C GLU A 245 -20.51 -12.04 7.85
N LYS A 246 -20.39 -13.14 7.10
CA LYS A 246 -20.13 -14.49 7.65
C LYS A 246 -18.69 -14.70 8.14
N VAL A 247 -17.76 -13.81 7.74
CA VAL A 247 -16.36 -13.87 8.22
C VAL A 247 -16.24 -13.56 9.71
N GLY A 248 -17.22 -12.85 10.28
CA GLY A 248 -17.34 -12.65 11.73
C GLY A 248 -16.66 -11.38 12.27
N PHE A 249 -16.14 -10.52 11.40
CA PHE A 249 -15.69 -9.18 11.82
C PHE A 249 -16.83 -8.16 11.75
N PRO A 250 -16.91 -7.20 12.69
CA PRO A 250 -17.84 -6.06 12.58
C PRO A 250 -17.61 -5.32 11.26
N ILE A 251 -18.68 -4.94 10.57
CA ILE A 251 -18.60 -4.19 9.32
C ILE A 251 -19.13 -2.78 9.54
N ASN A 252 -18.29 -1.78 9.28
CA ASN A 252 -18.64 -0.38 9.20
C ASN A 252 -18.77 0.03 7.74
N TYR A 253 -19.75 0.85 7.42
CA TYR A 253 -20.02 1.29 6.05
C TYR A 253 -19.60 2.74 5.86
N PHE A 254 -18.96 3.03 4.75
CA PHE A 254 -18.46 4.35 4.41
C PHE A 254 -18.82 4.74 2.98
N ASP A 255 -18.98 6.04 2.74
CA ASP A 255 -19.04 6.59 1.40
C ASP A 255 -17.64 6.67 0.74
N LYS A 256 -17.59 7.08 -0.52
CA LYS A 256 -16.33 7.24 -1.28
C LYS A 256 -15.37 8.30 -0.71
N PHE A 257 -15.82 9.11 0.23
CA PHE A 257 -15.02 10.14 0.92
C PHE A 257 -14.62 9.73 2.34
N ALA A 258 -14.86 8.44 2.69
CA ALA A 258 -14.64 7.89 4.03
C ALA A 258 -15.51 8.52 5.13
N ASN A 259 -16.68 9.06 4.81
CA ASN A 259 -17.67 9.43 5.81
C ASN A 259 -18.48 8.20 6.22
N PRO A 260 -18.71 7.98 7.54
CA PRO A 260 -19.57 6.88 8.01
C PRO A 260 -21.00 7.04 7.49
N ILE A 261 -21.58 5.92 7.04
CA ILE A 261 -22.98 5.86 6.56
C ILE A 261 -23.68 4.63 7.15
N ALA A 262 -25.01 4.62 7.11
CA ALA A 262 -25.75 3.40 7.40
C ALA A 262 -25.49 2.32 6.33
N LYS A 263 -25.74 1.04 6.66
CA LYS A 263 -25.64 -0.06 5.69
C LYS A 263 -26.44 0.28 4.43
N PRO A 264 -25.81 0.33 3.24
CA PRO A 264 -26.50 0.62 2.00
C PRO A 264 -27.52 -0.47 1.64
N ILE A 265 -28.58 -0.07 0.94
CA ILE A 265 -29.52 -1.02 0.33
C ILE A 265 -28.96 -1.38 -1.04
N PHE A 266 -28.36 -2.57 -1.16
CA PHE A 266 -27.68 -3.01 -2.38
C PHE A 266 -28.64 -3.46 -3.48
N ASN A 267 -29.78 -4.07 -3.10
CA ASN A 267 -30.79 -4.57 -4.01
C ASN A 267 -32.10 -3.82 -3.78
N LYS A 268 -32.30 -2.76 -4.55
CA LYS A 268 -33.61 -2.08 -4.54
C LYS A 268 -34.58 -2.92 -5.37
N PRO A 269 -35.83 -3.16 -4.88
CA PRO A 269 -36.83 -3.83 -5.67
C PRO A 269 -37.08 -3.02 -6.95
N ILE A 270 -37.25 -3.73 -8.07
CA ILE A 270 -37.60 -3.10 -9.32
C ILE A 270 -39.04 -2.54 -9.16
N PRO A 271 -39.28 -1.25 -9.46
CA PRO A 271 -40.64 -0.69 -9.41
C PRO A 271 -41.61 -1.54 -10.23
N ASP A 272 -42.83 -1.72 -9.68
CA ASP A 272 -43.86 -2.49 -10.34
C ASP A 272 -44.11 -1.95 -11.76
N GLY A 273 -44.20 -2.85 -12.71
CA GLY A 273 -44.44 -2.50 -14.13
C GLY A 273 -43.18 -2.00 -14.89
N LEU A 274 -42.03 -1.83 -14.23
CA LEU A 274 -40.79 -1.48 -14.94
C LEU A 274 -40.19 -2.73 -15.59
N THR A 275 -40.17 -2.75 -16.91
CA THR A 275 -39.54 -3.82 -17.71
C THR A 275 -38.25 -3.30 -18.37
N GLY A 276 -37.35 -4.20 -18.77
CA GLY A 276 -36.13 -3.82 -19.52
C GLY A 276 -36.48 -3.05 -20.82
N PHE A 277 -37.57 -3.45 -21.51
CA PHE A 277 -38.06 -2.74 -22.67
C PHE A 277 -38.59 -1.34 -22.33
N GLY A 278 -39.29 -1.19 -21.19
CA GLY A 278 -39.74 0.10 -20.69
C GLY A 278 -38.54 1.05 -20.39
N VAL A 279 -37.46 0.55 -19.79
CA VAL A 279 -36.26 1.34 -19.54
C VAL A 279 -35.64 1.82 -20.86
N ILE A 280 -35.50 0.93 -21.85
CA ILE A 280 -34.95 1.30 -23.17
C ILE A 280 -35.84 2.35 -23.84
N ASN A 281 -37.17 2.18 -23.83
CA ASN A 281 -38.09 3.16 -24.44
C ASN A 281 -38.02 4.52 -23.72
N ASN A 282 -37.95 4.54 -22.39
CA ASN A 282 -37.79 5.78 -21.63
C ASN A 282 -36.48 6.48 -21.99
N TYR A 283 -35.37 5.73 -22.11
CA TYR A 283 -34.10 6.28 -22.56
C TYR A 283 -34.22 6.86 -23.98
N LEU A 284 -34.75 6.09 -24.94
CA LEU A 284 -34.91 6.57 -26.30
C LEU A 284 -35.77 7.84 -26.39
N ASN A 285 -36.88 7.90 -25.61
CA ASN A 285 -37.70 9.10 -25.53
C ASN A 285 -36.96 10.30 -24.94
N ALA A 286 -36.16 10.09 -23.90
CA ALA A 286 -35.38 11.14 -23.23
C ALA A 286 -34.30 11.77 -24.14
N ILE A 287 -33.73 10.98 -25.06
CA ILE A 287 -32.70 11.46 -26.01
C ILE A 287 -33.30 11.93 -27.37
N GLY A 288 -34.60 12.13 -27.46
CA GLY A 288 -35.28 12.73 -28.62
C GLY A 288 -36.25 11.83 -29.38
N GLY A 289 -36.42 10.59 -28.92
CA GLY A 289 -37.33 9.62 -29.51
C GLY A 289 -36.73 8.82 -30.67
N ARG A 290 -37.25 7.60 -30.84
CA ARG A 290 -36.73 6.64 -31.84
C ARG A 290 -36.77 7.23 -33.26
N GLN A 291 -37.85 7.90 -33.64
CA GLN A 291 -38.03 8.45 -34.98
C GLN A 291 -36.98 9.52 -35.33
N ASN A 292 -36.67 10.40 -34.39
CA ASN A 292 -35.59 11.40 -34.56
C ASN A 292 -34.22 10.76 -34.64
N LEU A 293 -33.96 9.73 -33.82
CA LEU A 293 -32.67 9.02 -33.81
C LEU A 293 -32.45 8.25 -35.14
N GLU A 294 -33.51 7.63 -35.70
CA GLU A 294 -33.45 6.92 -36.99
C GLU A 294 -33.21 7.88 -38.17
N SER A 295 -33.52 9.17 -38.01
CA SER A 295 -33.23 10.21 -39.01
C SER A 295 -31.81 10.74 -39.00
N VAL A 296 -31.00 10.41 -37.96
CA VAL A 296 -29.61 10.87 -37.82
C VAL A 296 -28.70 10.07 -38.74
N ASN A 297 -28.19 10.68 -39.81
CA ASN A 297 -27.30 10.06 -40.77
C ASN A 297 -25.82 10.32 -40.47
N THR A 298 -25.53 11.37 -39.71
CA THR A 298 -24.14 11.76 -39.36
C THR A 298 -24.09 12.29 -37.96
N LEU A 299 -23.01 11.93 -37.25
CA LEU A 299 -22.69 12.44 -35.89
C LEU A 299 -21.31 13.06 -35.89
N VAL A 300 -21.20 14.32 -35.45
CA VAL A 300 -19.94 15.00 -35.23
C VAL A 300 -19.78 15.26 -33.73
N MET A 301 -18.78 14.65 -33.12
CA MET A 301 -18.42 14.90 -31.74
C MET A 301 -17.19 15.83 -31.67
N LYS A 302 -17.32 16.94 -30.91
CA LYS A 302 -16.20 17.80 -30.54
C LYS A 302 -16.09 17.76 -29.02
N ALA A 303 -14.91 17.50 -28.53
CA ALA A 303 -14.64 17.48 -27.09
C ALA A 303 -13.36 18.23 -26.76
N ASP A 304 -13.43 19.09 -25.74
CA ASP A 304 -12.24 19.65 -25.11
C ASP A 304 -11.82 18.69 -24.00
N VAL A 305 -10.58 18.25 -24.07
CA VAL A 305 -10.02 17.32 -23.07
C VAL A 305 -9.07 18.08 -22.17
N THR A 306 -9.40 18.20 -20.90
CA THR A 306 -8.49 18.71 -19.87
C THR A 306 -7.83 17.52 -19.18
N ILE A 307 -6.53 17.39 -19.36
CA ILE A 307 -5.72 16.38 -18.63
C ILE A 307 -5.12 17.07 -17.40
N PRO A 308 -5.50 16.68 -16.17
CA PRO A 308 -4.90 17.23 -14.97
C PRO A 308 -3.38 16.98 -14.96
N GLY A 309 -2.58 18.06 -14.89
CA GLY A 309 -1.11 17.97 -14.87
C GLY A 309 -0.42 17.99 -16.24
N ALA A 310 -1.14 18.18 -17.34
CA ALA A 310 -0.55 18.53 -18.62
C ALA A 310 -0.29 20.07 -18.67
N PRO A 311 0.87 20.52 -19.23
CA PRO A 311 1.19 21.93 -19.31
C PRO A 311 0.27 22.71 -20.24
#